data_5c652f9a1a694ad8c041a6d669ee6e9d
#
_entry.id   5c652f9a1a694ad8c041a6d669ee6e9d
#
_cell.length_a   1.000
_cell.length_b   1.000
_cell.length_c   1.000
_cell.angle_alpha   90.00
_cell.angle_beta   90.00
_cell.angle_gamma   90.00
#
_symmetry.space_group_name_H-M   'P 1'
#
loop_
_entity.id
_entity.type
_entity.pdbx_description
1 polymer ?
#
loop_
_entity_poly.entity_id
_entity_poly.type
_entity_poly.pdbx_seq_one_letter_code
_entity_poly.pdbx_strand_id
1 'polypeptide(L)'
;IGVEVQLGVLDITFYRDDFRMKGASPLLANSTVIDFIVDDKDVIFVDDVLWTGRTIRSAMDAVQAFGRAQSIKLLTLVDRRFSRQIPIQPDYIGISVDSIDSQKVIVSWKEVDNEDSIVLITEKK
;
A
#
# COMPACT_ATOMS: atom_id res chain seq x y z
N ILE A 1 20.23 -9.84 9.10
CA ILE A 1 20.89 -11.14 9.15
C ILE A 1 21.78 -11.32 7.92
N GLY A 2 22.80 -10.51 7.78
CA GLY A 2 23.82 -10.70 6.75
C GLY A 2 23.40 -10.48 5.30
N VAL A 3 22.16 -10.11 5.04
CA VAL A 3 21.67 -9.80 3.69
C VAL A 3 21.23 -8.35 3.67
N GLU A 4 21.80 -7.59 2.75
CA GLU A 4 21.40 -6.20 2.54
C GLU A 4 20.15 -6.14 1.66
N VAL A 5 19.12 -5.44 2.13
CA VAL A 5 17.87 -5.24 1.41
C VAL A 5 17.78 -3.79 0.98
N GLN A 6 17.54 -3.57 -0.31
CA GLN A 6 17.32 -2.22 -0.82
C GLN A 6 15.89 -1.78 -0.48
N LEU A 7 15.76 -0.60 0.07
CA LEU A 7 14.48 -0.04 0.47
C LEU A 7 14.13 1.16 -0.40
N GLY A 8 12.94 1.13 -0.98
CA GLY A 8 12.38 2.24 -1.71
C GLY A 8 11.08 2.71 -1.07
N VAL A 9 10.75 3.95 -1.30
CA VAL A 9 9.47 4.55 -0.88
C VAL A 9 8.74 4.98 -2.14
N LEU A 10 7.49 4.55 -2.27
CA LEU A 10 6.69 4.81 -3.45
C LEU A 10 5.50 5.67 -3.06
N ASP A 11 5.44 6.88 -3.62
CA ASP A 11 4.28 7.75 -3.48
C ASP A 11 3.34 7.48 -4.64
N ILE A 12 2.17 6.95 -4.34
CA ILE A 12 1.17 6.57 -5.34
C ILE A 12 0.06 7.61 -5.49
N THR A 13 0.16 8.73 -4.79
CA THR A 13 -0.90 9.76 -4.82
C THR A 13 -1.23 10.18 -6.25
N PHE A 14 -0.22 10.33 -7.10
CA PHE A 14 -0.38 10.71 -8.50
C PHE A 14 -1.12 9.66 -9.33
N TYR A 15 -1.06 8.39 -8.93
CA TYR A 15 -1.61 7.25 -9.68
C TYR A 15 -2.97 6.78 -9.16
N ARG A 16 -3.45 7.37 -8.07
CA ARG A 16 -4.74 6.98 -7.48
C ARG A 16 -5.89 7.61 -8.24
N ASP A 17 -6.98 6.88 -8.34
CA ASP A 17 -8.18 7.35 -9.05
C ASP A 17 -8.74 8.63 -8.48
N ASP A 18 -8.69 8.79 -7.16
CA ASP A 18 -9.23 9.97 -6.48
C ASP A 18 -8.38 11.23 -6.66
N PHE A 19 -7.14 11.09 -7.12
CA PHE A 19 -6.26 12.22 -7.39
C PHE A 19 -6.89 13.20 -8.37
N ARG A 20 -7.45 12.70 -9.46
CA ARG A 20 -8.05 13.54 -10.51
C ARG A 20 -9.27 14.29 -10.02
N MET A 21 -10.01 13.71 -9.10
CA MET A 21 -11.22 14.31 -8.56
C MET A 21 -10.93 15.46 -7.60
N LYS A 22 -9.78 15.44 -6.98
CA LYS A 22 -9.38 16.46 -6.00
C LYS A 22 -8.59 17.61 -6.61
N GLY A 23 -8.26 17.53 -7.88
CA GLY A 23 -7.47 18.56 -8.56
C GLY A 23 -6.08 18.78 -7.97
N ALA A 24 -5.52 17.75 -7.35
CA ALA A 24 -4.21 17.86 -6.71
C ALA A 24 -3.10 18.13 -7.74
N SER A 25 -2.08 18.87 -7.32
CA SER A 25 -0.95 19.21 -8.19
C SER A 25 -0.02 18.01 -8.38
N PRO A 26 0.47 17.76 -9.61
CA PRO A 26 1.48 16.73 -9.85
C PRO A 26 2.76 16.92 -9.05
N LEU A 27 3.04 18.14 -8.60
CA LEU A 27 4.24 18.43 -7.80
C LEU A 27 4.23 17.73 -6.45
N LEU A 28 3.05 17.32 -5.97
CA LEU A 28 2.93 16.60 -4.69
C LEU A 28 3.36 15.13 -4.79
N ALA A 29 3.63 14.62 -6.00
CA ALA A 29 4.04 13.23 -6.20
C ALA A 29 5.55 13.02 -6.06
N ASN A 30 6.29 13.98 -5.51
CA ASN A 30 7.75 13.95 -5.46
C ASN A 30 8.35 13.23 -4.26
N SER A 31 7.54 12.55 -3.44
CA SER A 31 8.05 11.80 -2.30
C SER A 31 8.46 10.36 -2.63
N THR A 32 8.36 9.94 -3.88
CA THR A 32 8.88 8.64 -4.30
C THR A 32 10.39 8.66 -4.29
N VAL A 33 10.98 7.72 -3.55
CA VAL A 33 12.44 7.57 -3.45
C VAL A 33 12.80 6.12 -3.75
N ILE A 34 13.21 5.87 -4.98
CA ILE A 34 13.74 4.58 -5.40
C ILE A 34 15.05 4.85 -6.14
N ASP A 35 16.16 4.63 -5.46
CA ASP A 35 17.49 4.97 -5.96
C ASP A 35 18.24 3.75 -6.52
N PHE A 36 17.50 2.73 -6.92
CA PHE A 36 18.06 1.52 -7.52
C PHE A 36 17.19 1.08 -8.70
N ILE A 37 17.75 0.23 -9.56
CA ILE A 37 17.03 -0.34 -10.69
C ILE A 37 16.28 -1.58 -10.21
N VAL A 38 15.02 -1.66 -10.57
CA VAL A 38 14.13 -2.76 -10.15
C VAL A 38 14.25 -3.98 -11.07
N ASP A 39 14.91 -3.83 -12.23
CA ASP A 39 15.02 -4.92 -13.21
C ASP A 39 15.51 -6.22 -12.57
N ASP A 40 14.80 -7.31 -12.87
CA ASP A 40 15.13 -8.68 -12.47
C ASP A 40 15.21 -8.89 -10.95
N LYS A 41 14.62 -7.97 -10.17
CA LYS A 41 14.56 -8.10 -8.72
C LYS A 41 13.24 -8.68 -8.26
N ASP A 42 13.29 -9.38 -7.14
CA ASP A 42 12.09 -9.77 -6.41
C ASP A 42 11.68 -8.60 -5.51
N VAL A 43 10.49 -8.05 -5.76
CA VAL A 43 9.98 -6.89 -5.07
C VAL A 43 8.89 -7.31 -4.10
N ILE A 44 8.92 -6.76 -2.90
CA ILE A 44 7.84 -6.94 -1.93
C ILE A 44 7.25 -5.55 -1.65
N PHE A 45 5.98 -5.38 -1.97
CA PHE A 45 5.22 -4.20 -1.55
C PHE A 45 4.79 -4.39 -0.11
N VAL A 46 4.96 -3.34 0.69
CA VAL A 46 4.54 -3.32 2.09
C VAL A 46 3.53 -2.20 2.27
N ASP A 47 2.36 -2.54 2.78
CA ASP A 47 1.31 -1.57 3.07
C ASP A 47 0.66 -1.91 4.40
N ASP A 48 0.02 -0.92 5.02
CA ASP A 48 -0.63 -1.12 6.31
C ASP A 48 -2.00 -1.84 6.16
N VAL A 49 -2.85 -1.37 5.26
CA VAL A 49 -4.20 -1.92 5.09
C VAL A 49 -4.48 -2.23 3.63
N LEU A 50 -4.80 -3.48 3.35
CA LEU A 50 -5.30 -3.90 2.05
C LEU A 50 -6.82 -3.91 2.08
N TRP A 51 -7.43 -3.13 1.22
CA TRP A 51 -8.88 -2.98 1.14
C TRP A 51 -9.40 -3.38 -0.22
N THR A 52 -9.60 -2.41 -1.13
CA THR A 52 -10.15 -2.67 -2.46
C THR A 52 -9.14 -3.26 -3.43
N GLY A 53 -7.86 -3.05 -3.18
CA GLY A 53 -6.75 -3.41 -4.08
C GLY A 53 -6.31 -2.26 -4.98
N ARG A 54 -7.02 -1.14 -5.00
CA ARG A 54 -6.72 -0.03 -5.89
C ARG A 54 -5.37 0.61 -5.62
N THR A 55 -4.99 0.72 -4.35
CA THR A 55 -3.68 1.25 -3.96
C THR A 55 -2.55 0.40 -4.53
N ILE A 56 -2.67 -0.91 -4.42
CA ILE A 56 -1.65 -1.84 -4.92
C ILE A 56 -1.57 -1.82 -6.45
N ARG A 57 -2.71 -1.72 -7.11
CA ARG A 57 -2.70 -1.57 -8.56
C ARG A 57 -1.95 -0.32 -8.99
N SER A 58 -2.20 0.80 -8.31
CA SER A 58 -1.49 2.05 -8.58
C SER A 58 0.01 1.91 -8.32
N ALA A 59 0.40 1.18 -7.28
CA ALA A 59 1.80 0.90 -6.98
C ALA A 59 2.45 0.06 -8.07
N MET A 60 1.74 -0.92 -8.62
CA MET A 60 2.24 -1.73 -9.72
C MET A 60 2.50 -0.88 -10.96
N ASP A 61 1.60 0.04 -11.27
CA ASP A 61 1.79 0.95 -12.39
C ASP A 61 2.99 1.88 -12.16
N ALA A 62 3.11 2.40 -10.95
CA ALA A 62 4.17 3.36 -10.62
C ALA A 62 5.57 2.71 -10.63
N VAL A 63 5.69 1.49 -10.14
CA VAL A 63 6.99 0.82 -10.05
C VAL A 63 7.58 0.52 -11.43
N GLN A 64 6.76 0.42 -12.46
CA GLN A 64 7.22 0.17 -13.83
C GLN A 64 8.13 1.27 -14.36
N ALA A 65 8.04 2.48 -13.81
CA ALA A 65 8.96 3.57 -14.17
C ALA A 65 10.41 3.30 -13.73
N PHE A 66 10.61 2.36 -12.82
CA PHE A 66 11.92 2.06 -12.23
C PHE A 66 12.51 0.73 -12.73
N GLY A 67 11.81 0.06 -13.63
CA GLY A 67 12.28 -1.18 -14.23
C GLY A 67 11.22 -2.27 -14.20
N ARG A 68 11.61 -3.44 -14.69
CA ARG A 68 10.74 -4.62 -14.75
C ARG A 68 11.17 -5.62 -13.70
N ALA A 69 10.39 -5.72 -12.62
CA ALA A 69 10.65 -6.68 -11.56
C ALA A 69 10.52 -8.12 -12.06
N GLN A 70 11.32 -9.02 -11.49
CA GLN A 70 11.19 -10.45 -11.73
C GLN A 70 9.90 -10.99 -11.11
N SER A 71 9.58 -10.50 -9.92
CA SER A 71 8.32 -10.83 -9.22
C SER A 71 7.93 -9.70 -8.30
N ILE A 72 6.63 -9.61 -8.02
CA ILE A 72 6.07 -8.65 -7.06
C ILE A 72 5.20 -9.43 -6.10
N LYS A 73 5.48 -9.31 -4.82
CA LYS A 73 4.67 -9.87 -3.74
C LYS A 73 4.15 -8.76 -2.86
N LEU A 74 3.13 -9.07 -2.09
CA LEU A 74 2.47 -8.09 -1.22
C LEU A 74 2.47 -8.59 0.21
N LEU A 75 2.97 -7.72 1.10
CA LEU A 75 2.85 -7.88 2.54
C LEU A 75 1.94 -6.79 3.07
N THR A 76 0.88 -7.15 3.78
CA THR A 76 0.00 -6.19 4.43
C THR A 76 -0.14 -6.52 5.90
N LEU A 77 -0.20 -5.48 6.72
CA LEU A 77 -0.45 -5.67 8.16
C LEU A 77 -1.89 -6.11 8.39
N VAL A 78 -2.84 -5.47 7.73
CA VAL A 78 -4.27 -5.77 7.87
C VAL A 78 -4.87 -6.07 6.50
N ASP A 79 -5.47 -7.24 6.35
CA ASP A 79 -6.27 -7.57 5.19
C ASP A 79 -7.75 -7.42 5.55
N ARG A 80 -8.42 -6.42 4.97
CA ARG A 80 -9.87 -6.25 5.09
C ARG A 80 -10.54 -7.12 4.05
N ARG A 81 -11.06 -8.26 4.48
CA ARG A 81 -11.68 -9.23 3.57
C ARG A 81 -13.04 -8.75 3.08
N PHE A 82 -13.48 -9.29 1.96
CA PHE A 82 -14.80 -9.08 1.34
C PHE A 82 -15.05 -7.71 0.71
N SER A 83 -14.04 -6.89 0.56
CA SER A 83 -14.17 -5.55 -0.03
C SER A 83 -13.34 -5.36 -1.30
N ARG A 84 -12.81 -6.44 -1.84
CA ARG A 84 -11.91 -6.36 -2.99
C ARG A 84 -12.65 -5.92 -4.25
N GLN A 85 -12.10 -4.95 -4.96
CA GLN A 85 -12.58 -4.50 -6.27
C GLN A 85 -11.67 -4.95 -7.40
N ILE A 86 -10.44 -5.32 -7.07
CA ILE A 86 -9.42 -5.79 -7.99
C ILE A 86 -8.91 -7.13 -7.47
N PRO A 87 -8.63 -8.10 -8.35
CA PRO A 87 -8.27 -9.46 -7.92
C PRO A 87 -6.82 -9.52 -7.41
N ILE A 88 -6.59 -8.93 -6.26
CA ILE A 88 -5.29 -8.89 -5.58
C ILE A 88 -5.40 -9.63 -4.26
N GLN A 89 -4.46 -10.51 -4.01
CA GLN A 89 -4.35 -11.24 -2.76
C GLN A 89 -2.99 -10.97 -2.14
N PRO A 90 -2.90 -10.80 -0.81
CA PRO A 90 -1.62 -10.65 -0.15
C PRO A 90 -0.89 -11.99 -0.06
N ASP A 91 0.43 -11.93 -0.15
CA ASP A 91 1.28 -13.12 0.07
C ASP A 91 1.59 -13.30 1.56
N TYR A 92 1.68 -12.20 2.29
CA TYR A 92 1.97 -12.19 3.72
C TYR A 92 0.98 -11.26 4.42
N ILE A 93 0.38 -11.74 5.51
CA ILE A 93 -0.68 -11.02 6.22
C ILE A 93 -0.35 -11.00 7.70
N GLY A 94 -0.48 -9.82 8.35
CA GLY A 94 -0.41 -9.73 9.79
C GLY A 94 -1.71 -10.23 10.44
N ILE A 95 -2.84 -9.64 10.05
CA ILE A 95 -4.16 -10.03 10.55
C ILE A 95 -5.21 -9.83 9.47
N SER A 96 -6.17 -10.74 9.40
CA SER A 96 -7.34 -10.61 8.52
C SER A 96 -8.54 -10.13 9.33
N VAL A 97 -9.26 -9.15 8.78
CA VAL A 97 -10.42 -8.56 9.43
C VAL A 97 -11.60 -8.60 8.46
N ASP A 98 -12.71 -9.13 8.93
CA ASP A 98 -13.95 -9.11 8.17
C ASP A 98 -14.63 -7.76 8.41
N SER A 99 -14.76 -6.97 7.37
CA SER A 99 -15.32 -5.63 7.49
C SER A 99 -16.21 -5.31 6.29
N ILE A 100 -17.11 -4.36 6.50
CA ILE A 100 -17.98 -3.84 5.46
C ILE A 100 -17.52 -2.43 5.05
N ASP A 101 -18.03 -1.94 3.92
CA ASP A 101 -17.56 -0.67 3.35
C ASP A 101 -17.79 0.53 4.26
N SER A 102 -18.81 0.50 5.12
CA SER A 102 -19.09 1.58 6.06
C SER A 102 -18.16 1.60 7.26
N GLN A 103 -17.31 0.60 7.40
CA GLN A 103 -16.34 0.53 8.49
C GLN A 103 -14.99 1.04 8.03
N LYS A 104 -14.18 1.50 8.97
CA LYS A 104 -12.81 1.96 8.71
C LYS A 104 -11.84 1.20 9.59
N VAL A 105 -10.66 0.94 9.06
CA VAL A 105 -9.54 0.40 9.79
C VAL A 105 -8.48 1.47 9.91
N ILE A 106 -8.08 1.80 11.13
CA ILE A 106 -7.05 2.79 11.41
C ILE A 106 -5.86 2.08 12.04
N VAL A 107 -4.70 2.22 11.40
CA VAL A 107 -3.43 1.72 11.92
C VAL A 107 -2.66 2.90 12.48
N SER A 108 -2.28 2.81 13.74
CA SER A 108 -1.47 3.81 14.43
C SER A 108 -0.10 3.24 14.76
N TRP A 109 0.93 4.05 14.62
CA TRP A 109 2.31 3.68 14.83
C TRP A 109 2.91 4.51 15.95
N LYS A 110 3.62 3.88 16.86
CA LYS A 110 4.21 4.54 18.02
C LYS A 110 5.09 5.73 17.62
N GLU A 111 5.80 5.62 16.52
CA GLU A 111 6.73 6.66 16.04
C GLU A 111 6.01 7.94 15.60
N VAL A 112 4.75 7.84 15.20
CA VAL A 112 3.97 8.97 14.67
C VAL A 112 2.80 9.32 15.60
N ASP A 113 2.12 8.31 16.13
CA ASP A 113 0.85 8.45 16.85
C ASP A 113 0.97 8.23 18.35
N ASN A 114 2.18 7.98 18.86
CA ASN A 114 2.49 7.66 20.26
C ASN A 114 1.90 6.34 20.76
N GLU A 115 1.35 5.52 19.86
CA GLU A 115 0.88 4.18 20.21
C GLU A 115 0.90 3.28 18.98
N ASP A 116 1.02 1.99 19.23
CA ASP A 116 0.85 0.98 18.18
C ASP A 116 -0.54 0.37 18.35
N SER A 117 -1.42 0.56 17.36
CA SER A 117 -2.77 0.03 17.43
C SER A 117 -3.39 -0.20 16.07
N ILE A 118 -4.36 -1.09 16.03
CA ILE A 118 -5.23 -1.34 14.89
C ILE A 118 -6.66 -1.23 15.41
N VAL A 119 -7.43 -0.29 14.85
CA VAL A 119 -8.78 -0.01 15.33
C VAL A 119 -9.76 -0.16 14.17
N LEU A 120 -10.84 -0.91 14.40
CA LEU A 120 -11.96 -1.00 13.48
C LEU A 120 -13.07 -0.08 13.98
N ILE A 121 -13.45 0.88 13.15
CA ILE A 121 -14.47 1.86 13.48
C ILE A 121 -15.70 1.62 12.62
N THR A 122 -16.86 1.54 13.30
CA THR A 122 -18.15 1.46 12.61
C THR A 122 -18.81 2.82 12.66
N GLU A 123 -19.07 3.40 11.48
CA GLU A 123 -19.77 4.67 11.41
C GLU A 123 -21.27 4.46 11.64
N LYS A 124 -21.83 5.21 12.59
CA LYS A 124 -23.28 5.25 12.80
C LYS A 124 -23.88 6.30 11.86
N LYS A 125 -24.88 5.88 11.15
CA LYS A 125 -25.66 6.83 10.36
C LYS A 125 -26.63 7.59 11.24
#